data_1b278d3f2beb16ff812eae6d9a80dc0c
#
_entry.id   1b278d3f2beb16ff812eae6d9a80dc0c
#
_cell.length_a   1.000
_cell.length_b   1.000
_cell.length_c   1.000
_cell.angle_alpha   90.00
_cell.angle_beta   90.00
_cell.angle_gamma   90.00
#
_symmetry.space_group_name_H-M   'P 1'
#
loop_
_entity.id
_entity.type
_entity.pdbx_description
1 polymer ?
#
loop_
_entity_poly.entity_id
_entity_poly.type
_entity_poly.pdbx_seq_one_letter_code
_entity_poly.pdbx_strand_id
1 'polypeptide(L)'
;MATHDMKAYIYYGPSSWFKAETAGLEAGSLLDIVYERDNLNRQFSIVDKRASSRSETEPENVEEGPEHVLAESGDYASLTEATISNFAGLVRSIGPKNIYLNNPPELVRSHLERVAEVEEVSYELGSFDAQVLQEFNADFQDHLVGQDSVKSELLAAMYQLTRQSVDGPVVVMFYGPSGVGKTETAKFISRLTGGLLFRKQFSMLHSEKFASYVFGGSHQEPSLALDLMERESSVILFDEFDKASSVFHSAFYELFDEGVLEDKNYRVEVGRPLIICTSNYGSESAVKKALGEALYSRFDAFIEFHPLSDFEVEKIIDRLVDVKFKELTHKEAS
;
A
#
# COMPACT_ATOMS: atom_id res chain seq x y z
N MET A 1 -23.96 -11.04 -27.03
CA MET A 1 -23.56 -10.65 -25.68
C MET A 1 -23.55 -11.93 -24.88
N ALA A 2 -22.39 -12.40 -24.45
CA ALA A 2 -22.31 -13.55 -23.56
C ALA A 2 -22.84 -13.08 -22.19
N THR A 3 -23.95 -13.67 -21.74
CA THR A 3 -24.40 -13.52 -20.35
C THR A 3 -23.34 -14.20 -19.48
N HIS A 4 -22.53 -13.42 -18.80
CA HIS A 4 -21.64 -13.97 -17.78
C HIS A 4 -22.50 -14.35 -16.58
N ASP A 5 -22.62 -15.64 -16.30
CA ASP A 5 -23.34 -16.15 -15.12
C ASP A 5 -22.50 -15.94 -13.82
N MET A 6 -21.27 -15.49 -13.93
CA MET A 6 -20.32 -15.27 -12.84
C MET A 6 -20.09 -13.79 -12.57
N LYS A 7 -20.04 -13.41 -11.29
CA LYS A 7 -19.65 -12.09 -10.83
C LYS A 7 -18.30 -12.11 -10.15
N ALA A 8 -17.49 -11.07 -10.42
CA ALA A 8 -16.20 -10.87 -9.79
C ALA A 8 -16.19 -9.52 -9.04
N TYR A 9 -15.93 -9.58 -7.74
CA TYR A 9 -15.80 -8.41 -6.88
C TYR A 9 -14.32 -8.19 -6.56
N ILE A 10 -13.77 -7.06 -6.98
CA ILE A 10 -12.38 -6.70 -6.76
C ILE A 10 -12.30 -5.63 -5.70
N TYR A 11 -11.62 -5.92 -4.61
CA TYR A 11 -11.42 -5.05 -3.46
C TYR A 11 -10.02 -4.47 -3.48
N TYR A 12 -9.91 -3.15 -3.61
CA TYR A 12 -8.65 -2.42 -3.53
C TYR A 12 -8.51 -1.78 -2.15
N GLY A 13 -7.62 -2.28 -1.33
CA GLY A 13 -7.41 -1.79 0.04
C GLY A 13 -6.76 -2.82 0.96
N PRO A 14 -6.65 -2.48 2.26
CA PRO A 14 -6.03 -3.34 3.26
C PRO A 14 -6.68 -4.72 3.36
N SER A 15 -5.86 -5.76 3.48
CA SER A 15 -6.34 -7.14 3.67
C SER A 15 -7.18 -7.30 4.95
N SER A 16 -6.95 -6.47 5.97
CA SER A 16 -7.77 -6.42 7.19
C SER A 16 -9.20 -5.99 6.91
N TRP A 17 -9.37 -4.96 6.06
CA TRP A 17 -10.68 -4.48 5.63
C TRP A 17 -11.38 -5.51 4.74
N PHE A 18 -10.70 -6.07 3.75
CA PHE A 18 -11.26 -7.13 2.90
C PHE A 18 -11.81 -8.31 3.72
N LYS A 19 -11.06 -8.76 4.73
CA LYS A 19 -11.51 -9.80 5.66
C LYS A 19 -12.77 -9.41 6.43
N ALA A 20 -12.88 -8.15 6.85
CA ALA A 20 -14.06 -7.65 7.54
C ALA A 20 -15.30 -7.60 6.62
N GLU A 21 -15.15 -7.12 5.38
CA GLU A 21 -16.22 -7.06 4.38
C GLU A 21 -16.74 -8.46 3.97
N THR A 22 -15.85 -9.43 3.95
CA THR A 22 -16.16 -10.81 3.50
C THR A 22 -16.43 -11.79 4.64
N ALA A 23 -16.34 -11.38 5.89
CA ALA A 23 -16.44 -12.26 7.08
C ALA A 23 -17.77 -13.04 7.21
N GLY A 24 -18.84 -12.55 6.57
CA GLY A 24 -20.17 -13.21 6.59
C GLY A 24 -20.40 -14.19 5.45
N LEU A 25 -19.44 -14.39 4.54
CA LEU A 25 -19.59 -15.24 3.38
C LEU A 25 -19.10 -16.67 3.68
N GLU A 26 -19.94 -17.65 3.40
CA GLU A 26 -19.50 -19.06 3.34
C GLU A 26 -18.79 -19.32 2.02
N ALA A 27 -17.50 -19.01 1.98
CA ALA A 27 -16.69 -19.03 0.76
C ALA A 27 -15.48 -19.97 0.89
N GLY A 28 -15.15 -20.65 -0.20
CA GLY A 28 -13.91 -21.42 -0.32
C GLY A 28 -12.69 -20.51 -0.59
N SER A 29 -11.54 -20.83 0.01
CA SER A 29 -10.27 -20.19 -0.35
C SER A 29 -9.84 -20.63 -1.76
N LEU A 30 -9.51 -19.66 -2.63
CA LEU A 30 -8.97 -19.96 -3.96
C LEU A 30 -7.71 -20.83 -3.86
N LEU A 31 -6.84 -20.52 -2.91
CA LEU A 31 -5.57 -21.23 -2.72
C LEU A 31 -5.77 -22.68 -2.30
N ASP A 32 -6.70 -22.93 -1.37
CA ASP A 32 -7.03 -24.30 -0.93
C ASP A 32 -7.59 -25.12 -2.09
N ILE A 33 -8.50 -24.55 -2.88
CA ILE A 33 -9.07 -25.22 -4.06
C ILE A 33 -7.98 -25.57 -5.08
N VAL A 34 -7.01 -24.68 -5.30
CA VAL A 34 -5.88 -24.92 -6.21
C VAL A 34 -5.01 -26.07 -5.68
N TYR A 35 -4.69 -26.07 -4.41
CA TYR A 35 -3.86 -27.11 -3.78
C TYR A 35 -4.56 -28.48 -3.78
N GLU A 36 -5.85 -28.55 -3.51
CA GLU A 36 -6.62 -29.80 -3.58
C GLU A 36 -6.59 -30.38 -4.99
N ARG A 37 -6.79 -29.54 -6.02
CA ARG A 37 -6.73 -29.97 -7.42
C ARG A 37 -5.35 -30.46 -7.84
N ASP A 38 -4.30 -29.75 -7.44
CA ASP A 38 -2.93 -30.17 -7.73
C ASP A 38 -2.59 -31.51 -7.07
N ASN A 39 -3.07 -31.74 -5.86
CA ASN A 39 -2.89 -33.00 -5.15
C ASN A 39 -3.64 -34.13 -5.85
N LEU A 40 -4.89 -33.92 -6.28
CA LEU A 40 -5.66 -34.87 -7.04
C LEU A 40 -4.96 -35.23 -8.38
N ASN A 41 -4.53 -34.24 -9.14
CA ASN A 41 -3.81 -34.44 -10.40
C ASN A 41 -2.50 -35.24 -10.22
N ARG A 42 -1.77 -35.00 -9.14
CA ARG A 42 -0.56 -35.79 -8.81
C ARG A 42 -0.90 -37.24 -8.46
N GLN A 43 -1.98 -37.48 -7.72
CA GLN A 43 -2.43 -38.83 -7.40
C GLN A 43 -2.86 -39.62 -8.66
N PHE A 44 -3.63 -38.98 -9.55
CA PHE A 44 -4.04 -39.61 -10.82
C PHE A 44 -2.81 -39.88 -11.72
N SER A 45 -1.84 -39.03 -11.81
CA SER A 45 -0.61 -39.24 -12.59
C SER A 45 0.24 -40.42 -12.06
N ILE A 46 0.15 -40.76 -10.78
CA ILE A 46 0.85 -41.89 -10.18
C ILE A 46 0.06 -43.19 -10.44
N VAL A 47 -1.26 -43.14 -10.47
CA VAL A 47 -2.14 -44.31 -10.74
C VAL A 47 -2.06 -44.69 -12.23
N ASP A 48 -2.12 -43.74 -13.14
CA ASP A 48 -2.04 -44.00 -14.59
C ASP A 48 -0.71 -44.66 -15.03
N LYS A 49 0.38 -44.41 -14.33
CA LYS A 49 1.65 -45.09 -14.55
C LYS A 49 1.67 -46.56 -14.07
N ARG A 50 0.66 -46.99 -13.32
CA ARG A 50 0.53 -48.35 -12.77
C ARG A 50 -0.59 -49.19 -13.39
N ALA A 51 -1.51 -48.53 -14.12
CA ALA A 51 -2.68 -49.21 -14.71
C ALA A 51 -2.67 -49.11 -16.25
N SER A 52 -2.06 -50.07 -16.90
CA SER A 52 -2.34 -50.35 -18.31
C SER A 52 -3.53 -51.30 -18.39
N SER A 53 -4.75 -50.79 -18.24
CA SER A 53 -5.97 -51.45 -18.75
C SER A 53 -7.14 -50.45 -18.70
N ARG A 54 -7.72 -50.26 -19.87
CA ARG A 54 -8.89 -49.43 -20.14
C ARG A 54 -10.06 -49.82 -19.21
N SER A 55 -10.61 -48.81 -18.52
CA SER A 55 -12.05 -48.76 -18.24
C SER A 55 -12.52 -47.37 -18.62
N GLU A 56 -13.43 -47.31 -19.58
CA GLU A 56 -14.23 -46.10 -19.89
C GLU A 56 -15.07 -45.83 -18.63
N THR A 57 -14.66 -44.87 -17.83
CA THR A 57 -15.49 -44.30 -16.77
C THR A 57 -16.31 -43.18 -17.39
N GLU A 58 -17.62 -43.29 -17.28
CA GLU A 58 -18.61 -42.26 -17.62
C GLU A 58 -18.26 -40.93 -16.96
N PRO A 59 -18.67 -39.78 -17.56
CA PRO A 59 -18.41 -38.50 -16.96
C PRO A 59 -19.11 -38.41 -15.60
N GLU A 60 -18.29 -38.36 -14.53
CA GLU A 60 -18.77 -38.09 -13.18
C GLU A 60 -19.58 -36.80 -13.18
N ASN A 61 -20.66 -36.80 -12.41
CA ASN A 61 -21.50 -35.63 -12.16
C ASN A 61 -20.68 -34.38 -12.06
N VAL A 62 -21.03 -33.39 -12.85
CA VAL A 62 -20.54 -32.02 -12.71
C VAL A 62 -21.06 -31.55 -11.36
N GLU A 63 -20.26 -31.71 -10.30
CA GLU A 63 -20.55 -31.06 -9.03
C GLU A 63 -20.65 -29.56 -9.33
N GLU A 64 -21.74 -28.92 -8.94
CA GLU A 64 -21.88 -27.48 -9.03
C GLU A 64 -20.68 -26.87 -8.30
N GLY A 65 -19.97 -25.93 -8.96
CA GLY A 65 -18.83 -25.25 -8.35
C GLY A 65 -19.24 -24.50 -7.07
N PRO A 66 -18.29 -24.10 -6.24
CA PRO A 66 -18.58 -23.39 -5.01
C PRO A 66 -19.35 -22.09 -5.30
N GLU A 67 -20.29 -21.73 -4.45
CA GLU A 67 -21.08 -20.52 -4.64
C GLU A 67 -20.20 -19.27 -4.56
N HIS A 68 -19.30 -19.23 -3.58
CA HIS A 68 -18.38 -18.10 -3.33
C HIS A 68 -16.94 -18.60 -3.23
N VAL A 69 -16.01 -17.86 -3.86
CA VAL A 69 -14.56 -18.09 -3.77
C VAL A 69 -13.87 -16.81 -3.36
N LEU A 70 -12.94 -16.88 -2.42
CA LEU A 70 -12.13 -15.77 -1.93
C LEU A 70 -10.68 -15.94 -2.33
N ALA A 71 -10.02 -14.85 -2.72
CA ALA A 71 -8.57 -14.76 -2.87
C ALA A 71 -8.04 -13.53 -2.14
N GLU A 72 -7.18 -13.74 -1.16
CA GLU A 72 -6.50 -12.68 -0.44
C GLU A 72 -5.30 -12.16 -1.25
N SER A 73 -4.87 -10.96 -0.96
CA SER A 73 -3.71 -10.30 -1.61
C SER A 73 -2.43 -11.17 -1.58
N GLY A 74 -2.21 -11.92 -0.48
CA GLY A 74 -1.07 -12.83 -0.34
C GLY A 74 -1.16 -14.13 -1.15
N ASP A 75 -2.34 -14.54 -1.59
CA ASP A 75 -2.56 -15.83 -2.25
C ASP A 75 -1.89 -15.90 -3.61
N TYR A 76 -1.86 -14.77 -4.33
CA TYR A 76 -1.25 -14.69 -5.67
C TYR A 76 0.23 -15.06 -5.67
N ALA A 77 0.95 -14.74 -4.58
CA ALA A 77 2.36 -15.12 -4.44
C ALA A 77 2.59 -16.63 -4.37
N SER A 78 1.56 -17.41 -4.01
CA SER A 78 1.62 -18.87 -3.93
C SER A 78 1.20 -19.56 -5.24
N LEU A 79 0.61 -18.81 -6.17
CA LEU A 79 0.22 -19.33 -7.49
C LEU A 79 1.44 -19.37 -8.43
N THR A 80 1.43 -20.32 -9.38
CA THR A 80 2.47 -20.36 -10.42
C THR A 80 2.25 -19.26 -11.47
N GLU A 81 3.31 -18.86 -12.18
CA GLU A 81 3.18 -17.91 -13.31
C GLU A 81 2.21 -18.42 -14.40
N ALA A 82 2.20 -19.73 -14.62
CA ALA A 82 1.27 -20.36 -15.58
C ALA A 82 -0.19 -20.20 -15.13
N THR A 83 -0.45 -20.34 -13.83
CA THR A 83 -1.78 -20.13 -13.23
C THR A 83 -2.23 -18.68 -13.35
N ILE A 84 -1.37 -17.74 -13.00
CA ILE A 84 -1.65 -16.30 -13.17
C ILE A 84 -1.91 -15.97 -14.65
N SER A 85 -1.07 -16.49 -15.56
CA SER A 85 -1.20 -16.26 -17.01
C SER A 85 -2.45 -16.89 -17.63
N ASN A 86 -3.06 -17.87 -16.97
CA ASN A 86 -4.32 -18.51 -17.42
C ASN A 86 -5.40 -18.45 -16.34
N PHE A 87 -5.48 -17.36 -15.61
CA PHE A 87 -6.41 -17.20 -14.48
C PHE A 87 -7.86 -17.37 -14.90
N ALA A 88 -8.26 -16.87 -16.07
CA ALA A 88 -9.60 -17.09 -16.62
C ALA A 88 -9.92 -18.60 -16.82
N GLY A 89 -8.94 -19.39 -17.26
CA GLY A 89 -9.08 -20.83 -17.39
C GLY A 89 -9.23 -21.52 -16.03
N LEU A 90 -8.47 -21.10 -15.04
CA LEU A 90 -8.59 -21.59 -13.67
C LEU A 90 -10.01 -21.32 -13.12
N VAL A 91 -10.46 -20.06 -13.18
CA VAL A 91 -11.76 -19.68 -12.61
C VAL A 91 -12.93 -20.39 -13.30
N ARG A 92 -12.88 -20.50 -14.64
CA ARG A 92 -13.89 -21.30 -15.38
C ARG A 92 -13.90 -22.77 -14.95
N SER A 93 -12.74 -23.34 -14.67
CA SER A 93 -12.65 -24.74 -14.24
C SER A 93 -13.15 -24.96 -12.82
N ILE A 94 -13.08 -23.95 -11.95
CA ILE A 94 -13.67 -23.96 -10.60
C ILE A 94 -15.19 -23.78 -10.69
N GLY A 95 -15.66 -22.88 -11.56
CA GLY A 95 -17.06 -22.60 -11.81
C GLY A 95 -17.78 -21.91 -10.64
N PRO A 96 -17.18 -20.92 -9.94
CA PRO A 96 -17.87 -20.21 -8.87
C PRO A 96 -18.98 -19.33 -9.43
N LYS A 97 -20.05 -19.07 -8.64
CA LYS A 97 -21.03 -18.05 -8.97
C LYS A 97 -20.46 -16.65 -8.73
N ASN A 98 -19.74 -16.48 -7.62
CA ASN A 98 -19.12 -15.22 -7.24
C ASN A 98 -17.67 -15.45 -6.83
N ILE A 99 -16.77 -14.55 -7.25
CA ILE A 99 -15.37 -14.53 -6.82
C ILE A 99 -15.03 -13.16 -6.23
N TYR A 100 -14.37 -13.16 -5.08
CA TYR A 100 -13.98 -11.97 -4.33
C TYR A 100 -12.46 -11.95 -4.24
N LEU A 101 -11.85 -10.87 -4.70
CA LEU A 101 -10.40 -10.77 -4.87
C LEU A 101 -9.89 -9.50 -4.19
N ASN A 102 -8.88 -9.64 -3.34
CA ASN A 102 -8.21 -8.49 -2.72
C ASN A 102 -6.92 -8.18 -3.47
N ASN A 103 -6.78 -6.95 -3.96
CA ASN A 103 -5.60 -6.44 -4.66
C ASN A 103 -5.01 -7.41 -5.69
N PRO A 104 -5.78 -7.88 -6.67
CA PRO A 104 -5.26 -8.82 -7.66
C PRO A 104 -4.21 -8.16 -8.56
N PRO A 105 -3.20 -8.93 -9.08
CA PRO A 105 -2.35 -8.47 -10.16
C PRO A 105 -3.17 -8.02 -11.37
N GLU A 106 -2.68 -7.02 -12.13
CA GLU A 106 -3.39 -6.45 -13.29
C GLU A 106 -3.72 -7.51 -14.36
N LEU A 107 -2.85 -8.49 -14.52
CA LEU A 107 -3.10 -9.61 -15.44
C LEU A 107 -4.29 -10.46 -15.00
N VAL A 108 -4.46 -10.69 -13.69
CA VAL A 108 -5.62 -11.41 -13.11
C VAL A 108 -6.89 -10.62 -13.35
N ARG A 109 -6.88 -9.31 -13.07
CA ARG A 109 -8.00 -8.40 -13.30
C ARG A 109 -8.43 -8.43 -14.76
N SER A 110 -7.50 -8.20 -15.69
CA SER A 110 -7.78 -8.17 -17.13
C SER A 110 -8.32 -9.50 -17.68
N HIS A 111 -7.96 -10.61 -17.06
CA HIS A 111 -8.49 -11.93 -17.42
C HIS A 111 -9.92 -12.13 -16.92
N LEU A 112 -10.25 -11.60 -15.72
CA LEU A 112 -11.61 -11.71 -15.18
C LEU A 112 -12.63 -10.90 -15.99
N GLU A 113 -12.26 -9.72 -16.48
CA GLU A 113 -13.13 -8.90 -17.34
C GLU A 113 -13.63 -9.63 -18.60
N ARG A 114 -12.94 -10.71 -19.00
CA ARG A 114 -13.32 -11.53 -20.17
C ARG A 114 -14.32 -12.63 -19.85
N VAL A 115 -14.49 -12.98 -18.56
CA VAL A 115 -15.23 -14.18 -18.15
C VAL A 115 -16.27 -13.91 -17.07
N ALA A 116 -16.28 -12.72 -16.47
CA ALA A 116 -17.16 -12.31 -15.39
C ALA A 116 -17.65 -10.88 -15.58
N GLU A 117 -18.76 -10.55 -14.93
CA GLU A 117 -19.13 -9.16 -14.66
C GLU A 117 -18.29 -8.68 -13.46
N VAL A 118 -17.44 -7.64 -13.68
CA VAL A 118 -16.51 -7.13 -12.67
C VAL A 118 -17.10 -5.90 -11.99
N GLU A 119 -17.09 -5.93 -10.66
CA GLU A 119 -17.43 -4.80 -9.78
C GLU A 119 -16.21 -4.49 -8.91
N GLU A 120 -15.80 -3.22 -8.89
CA GLU A 120 -14.62 -2.75 -8.12
C GLU A 120 -15.08 -1.97 -6.89
N VAL A 121 -14.47 -2.29 -5.74
CA VAL A 121 -14.74 -1.67 -4.45
C VAL A 121 -13.42 -1.18 -3.87
N SER A 122 -13.34 0.10 -3.50
CA SER A 122 -12.12 0.70 -2.96
C SER A 122 -12.28 1.06 -1.49
N TYR A 123 -11.22 0.84 -0.72
CA TYR A 123 -11.15 1.28 0.67
C TYR A 123 -11.13 2.80 0.76
N GLU A 124 -12.00 3.35 1.60
CA GLU A 124 -12.05 4.79 1.82
C GLU A 124 -10.99 5.21 2.85
N LEU A 125 -9.98 5.92 2.37
CA LEU A 125 -8.95 6.53 3.22
C LEU A 125 -9.48 7.83 3.84
N GLY A 126 -8.98 8.16 5.03
CA GLY A 126 -9.25 9.45 5.65
C GLY A 126 -8.87 10.60 4.73
N SER A 127 -9.62 11.69 4.76
CA SER A 127 -9.42 12.85 3.91
C SER A 127 -8.89 14.06 4.68
N PHE A 128 -8.26 14.98 3.96
CA PHE A 128 -7.90 16.29 4.50
C PHE A 128 -9.09 17.25 4.35
N ASP A 129 -9.63 17.68 5.46
CA ASP A 129 -10.72 18.65 5.54
C ASP A 129 -10.38 19.82 6.46
N ALA A 130 -11.32 20.74 6.64
CA ALA A 130 -11.13 21.90 7.50
C ALA A 130 -10.94 21.52 8.98
N GLN A 131 -11.53 20.43 9.44
CA GLN A 131 -11.39 19.94 10.81
C GLN A 131 -9.97 19.44 11.06
N VAL A 132 -9.41 18.60 10.18
CA VAL A 132 -8.03 18.12 10.24
C VAL A 132 -7.04 19.29 10.30
N LEU A 133 -7.24 20.34 9.48
CA LEU A 133 -6.37 21.53 9.52
C LEU A 133 -6.49 22.31 10.83
N GLN A 134 -7.68 22.41 11.40
CA GLN A 134 -7.90 23.08 12.69
C GLN A 134 -7.24 22.31 13.83
N GLU A 135 -7.41 21.00 13.89
CA GLU A 135 -6.78 20.12 14.87
C GLU A 135 -5.26 20.15 14.73
N PHE A 136 -4.74 20.05 13.51
CA PHE A 136 -3.31 20.22 13.27
C PHE A 136 -2.79 21.56 13.80
N ASN A 137 -3.48 22.66 13.50
CA ASN A 137 -3.10 23.98 13.93
C ASN A 137 -3.14 24.15 15.45
N ALA A 138 -4.11 23.55 16.13
CA ALA A 138 -4.25 23.62 17.59
C ALA A 138 -3.15 22.79 18.29
N ASP A 139 -2.94 21.55 17.86
CA ASP A 139 -2.18 20.55 18.60
C ASP A 139 -0.71 20.44 18.17
N PHE A 140 -0.30 21.12 17.09
CA PHE A 140 1.06 20.99 16.53
C PHE A 140 2.16 21.23 17.57
N GLN A 141 2.07 22.31 18.36
CA GLN A 141 3.08 22.67 19.35
C GLN A 141 3.14 21.70 20.53
N ASP A 142 2.05 20.98 20.78
CA ASP A 142 2.02 19.93 21.80
C ASP A 142 2.69 18.65 21.32
N HIS A 143 2.79 18.44 20.01
CA HIS A 143 3.47 17.28 19.41
C HIS A 143 4.90 17.58 18.99
N LEU A 144 5.18 18.76 18.44
CA LEU A 144 6.51 19.17 17.99
C LEU A 144 7.01 20.41 18.75
N VAL A 145 8.20 20.29 19.28
CA VAL A 145 8.89 21.39 19.96
C VAL A 145 9.87 22.06 18.99
N GLY A 146 9.88 23.39 18.92
CA GLY A 146 10.90 24.15 18.22
C GLY A 146 10.83 24.19 16.70
N GLN A 147 9.67 23.85 16.09
CA GLN A 147 9.49 23.80 14.64
C GLN A 147 8.33 24.70 14.17
N ASP A 148 8.27 25.94 14.64
CA ASP A 148 7.13 26.85 14.35
C ASP A 148 6.99 27.22 12.87
N SER A 149 8.10 27.35 12.12
CA SER A 149 8.07 27.60 10.68
C SER A 149 7.43 26.43 9.92
N VAL A 150 7.77 25.20 10.31
CA VAL A 150 7.24 23.96 9.72
C VAL A 150 5.71 23.92 9.78
N LYS A 151 5.12 24.40 10.89
CA LYS A 151 3.66 24.45 11.06
C LYS A 151 2.97 25.22 9.93
N SER A 152 3.45 26.43 9.65
CA SER A 152 2.84 27.31 8.66
C SER A 152 2.97 26.77 7.24
N GLU A 153 4.14 26.22 6.91
CA GLU A 153 4.40 25.64 5.59
C GLU A 153 3.58 24.36 5.35
N LEU A 154 3.44 23.50 6.38
CA LEU A 154 2.60 22.31 6.32
C LEU A 154 1.12 22.65 6.21
N LEU A 155 0.62 23.64 6.94
CA LEU A 155 -0.76 24.09 6.79
C LEU A 155 -1.06 24.55 5.36
N ALA A 156 -0.12 25.28 4.74
CA ALA A 156 -0.26 25.74 3.36
C ALA A 156 -0.28 24.55 2.38
N ALA A 157 0.58 23.55 2.58
CA ALA A 157 0.61 22.34 1.77
C ALA A 157 -0.68 21.50 1.93
N MET A 158 -1.07 21.20 3.17
CA MET A 158 -2.29 20.42 3.45
C MET A 158 -3.57 21.12 3.01
N TYR A 159 -3.60 22.47 3.02
CA TYR A 159 -4.74 23.23 2.52
C TYR A 159 -5.04 22.95 1.04
N GLN A 160 -4.03 22.63 0.22
CA GLN A 160 -4.25 22.26 -1.18
C GLN A 160 -5.10 20.99 -1.28
N LEU A 161 -4.93 20.01 -0.37
CA LEU A 161 -5.68 18.76 -0.33
C LEU A 161 -7.16 18.96 0.05
N THR A 162 -7.52 20.07 0.69
CA THR A 162 -8.93 20.39 1.00
C THR A 162 -9.71 20.90 -0.22
N ARG A 163 -9.00 21.34 -1.28
CA ARG A 163 -9.63 21.94 -2.47
C ARG A 163 -10.02 20.86 -3.46
N GLN A 164 -11.28 20.83 -3.87
CA GLN A 164 -11.79 19.88 -4.89
C GLN A 164 -11.17 20.06 -6.28
N SER A 165 -10.53 21.21 -6.54
CA SER A 165 -9.92 21.53 -7.84
C SER A 165 -8.49 21.00 -8.01
N VAL A 166 -7.93 20.34 -7.02
CA VAL A 166 -6.60 19.73 -7.09
C VAL A 166 -6.77 18.24 -7.24
N ASP A 167 -6.42 17.72 -8.39
CA ASP A 167 -6.35 16.28 -8.63
C ASP A 167 -4.89 15.82 -8.41
N GLY A 168 -4.72 14.70 -7.68
CA GLY A 168 -3.42 14.14 -7.38
C GLY A 168 -2.88 14.44 -5.98
N PRO A 169 -1.66 13.94 -5.68
CA PRO A 169 -1.01 14.08 -4.39
C PRO A 169 -0.49 15.50 -4.17
N VAL A 170 -0.25 15.85 -2.90
CA VAL A 170 0.64 16.96 -2.52
C VAL A 170 1.94 16.36 -2.00
N VAL A 171 3.06 16.74 -2.61
CA VAL A 171 4.37 16.15 -2.36
C VAL A 171 5.28 17.16 -1.66
N VAL A 172 5.75 16.82 -0.46
CA VAL A 172 6.61 17.72 0.31
C VAL A 172 7.94 17.06 0.69
N MET A 173 9.01 17.83 0.68
CA MET A 173 10.33 17.40 1.13
C MET A 173 10.63 18.00 2.50
N PHE A 174 10.80 17.15 3.52
CA PHE A 174 11.35 17.55 4.82
C PHE A 174 12.86 17.38 4.79
N TYR A 175 13.59 18.46 4.99
CA TYR A 175 15.06 18.42 5.05
C TYR A 175 15.58 19.03 6.34
N GLY A 176 16.82 18.70 6.71
CA GLY A 176 17.46 19.15 7.95
C GLY A 176 18.07 17.98 8.74
N PRO A 177 18.72 18.27 9.88
CA PRO A 177 19.45 17.28 10.65
C PRO A 177 18.59 16.10 11.10
N SER A 178 19.24 14.99 11.46
CA SER A 178 18.52 13.82 12.02
C SER A 178 18.02 14.13 13.44
N GLY A 179 16.89 13.53 13.84
CA GLY A 179 16.37 13.63 15.21
C GLY A 179 15.56 14.88 15.54
N VAL A 180 15.26 15.74 14.56
CA VAL A 180 14.55 17.03 14.77
C VAL A 180 13.02 16.95 14.64
N GLY A 181 12.45 15.74 14.45
CA GLY A 181 11.00 15.54 14.45
C GLY A 181 10.36 15.26 13.08
N LYS A 182 11.11 15.12 11.96
CA LYS A 182 10.55 14.89 10.62
C LYS A 182 9.57 13.71 10.56
N THR A 183 9.98 12.54 11.04
CA THR A 183 9.15 11.33 11.06
C THR A 183 7.99 11.45 12.06
N GLU A 184 8.19 12.14 13.19
CA GLU A 184 7.14 12.36 14.19
C GLU A 184 6.04 13.29 13.66
N THR A 185 6.40 14.29 12.85
CA THR A 185 5.43 15.13 12.14
C THR A 185 4.53 14.31 11.21
N ALA A 186 5.11 13.39 10.41
CA ALA A 186 4.33 12.52 9.54
C ALA A 186 3.36 11.61 10.32
N LYS A 187 3.81 11.04 11.45
CA LYS A 187 2.95 10.25 12.34
C LYS A 187 1.82 11.08 12.95
N PHE A 188 2.12 12.31 13.32
CA PHE A 188 1.11 13.20 13.89
C PHE A 188 0.02 13.49 12.85
N ILE A 189 0.38 13.86 11.62
CA ILE A 189 -0.59 14.13 10.55
C ILE A 189 -1.41 12.86 10.23
N SER A 190 -0.76 11.70 10.15
CA SER A 190 -1.46 10.42 9.91
C SER A 190 -2.50 10.10 10.97
N ARG A 191 -2.22 10.41 12.26
CA ARG A 191 -3.22 10.24 13.34
C ARG A 191 -4.43 11.14 13.17
N LEU A 192 -4.25 12.36 12.66
CA LEU A 192 -5.36 13.29 12.43
C LEU A 192 -6.26 12.87 11.27
N THR A 193 -5.68 12.28 10.23
CA THR A 193 -6.44 11.77 9.07
C THR A 193 -6.98 10.36 9.27
N GLY A 194 -6.52 9.65 10.30
CA GLY A 194 -6.85 8.25 10.58
C GLY A 194 -5.96 7.26 9.84
N GLY A 195 -5.99 6.01 10.31
CA GLY A 195 -5.21 4.91 9.78
C GLY A 195 -3.73 4.88 10.23
N LEU A 196 -3.08 3.78 9.95
CA LEU A 196 -1.66 3.59 10.24
C LEU A 196 -0.80 4.26 9.18
N LEU A 197 0.20 5.06 9.63
CA LEU A 197 1.13 5.73 8.73
C LEU A 197 1.80 4.72 7.77
N PHE A 198 1.62 4.93 6.48
CA PHE A 198 2.41 4.22 5.49
C PHE A 198 3.84 4.78 5.48
N ARG A 199 4.82 3.96 5.85
CA ARG A 199 6.23 4.36 5.92
C ARG A 199 7.13 3.36 5.21
N LYS A 200 7.94 3.85 4.27
CA LYS A 200 9.02 3.10 3.64
C LYS A 200 10.35 3.82 3.84
N GLN A 201 11.33 3.11 4.37
CA GLN A 201 12.68 3.65 4.63
C GLN A 201 13.64 3.20 3.54
N PHE A 202 14.12 4.13 2.75
CA PHE A 202 14.88 3.87 1.53
C PHE A 202 16.32 3.43 1.80
N SER A 203 16.90 3.83 2.93
CA SER A 203 18.25 3.38 3.33
C SER A 203 18.36 1.88 3.61
N MET A 204 17.24 1.19 3.85
CA MET A 204 17.22 -0.25 4.11
C MET A 204 17.15 -1.09 2.81
N LEU A 205 16.93 -0.47 1.67
CA LEU A 205 16.74 -1.13 0.39
C LEU A 205 18.07 -1.14 -0.39
N HIS A 206 18.72 -2.30 -0.48
CA HIS A 206 19.91 -2.49 -1.32
C HIS A 206 19.54 -2.40 -2.81
N SER A 207 20.48 -1.92 -3.65
CA SER A 207 20.23 -1.52 -5.04
C SER A 207 19.50 -2.53 -5.93
N GLU A 208 19.82 -3.83 -5.85
CA GLU A 208 19.17 -4.87 -6.66
C GLU A 208 17.75 -5.16 -6.20
N LYS A 209 17.53 -5.27 -4.88
CA LYS A 209 16.20 -5.45 -4.28
C LYS A 209 15.33 -4.20 -4.42
N PHE A 210 15.96 -3.02 -4.49
CA PHE A 210 15.23 -1.78 -4.71
C PHE A 210 14.61 -1.74 -6.11
N ALA A 211 15.33 -2.18 -7.13
CA ALA A 211 14.81 -2.21 -8.49
C ALA A 211 13.57 -3.12 -8.61
N SER A 212 13.65 -4.37 -8.10
CA SER A 212 12.51 -5.28 -8.13
C SER A 212 11.33 -4.79 -7.27
N TYR A 213 11.61 -4.12 -6.17
CA TYR A 213 10.59 -3.56 -5.29
C TYR A 213 9.81 -2.40 -5.94
N VAL A 214 10.49 -1.51 -6.68
CA VAL A 214 9.88 -0.31 -7.27
C VAL A 214 9.30 -0.57 -8.67
N PHE A 215 10.01 -1.34 -9.50
CA PHE A 215 9.57 -1.64 -10.88
C PHE A 215 8.84 -2.98 -11.03
N GLY A 216 8.69 -3.72 -9.93
CA GLY A 216 8.13 -5.06 -9.92
C GLY A 216 9.12 -6.15 -10.35
N GLY A 217 9.20 -7.18 -9.53
CA GLY A 217 9.92 -8.40 -9.82
C GLY A 217 8.97 -9.51 -10.30
N SER A 218 9.16 -10.72 -9.78
CA SER A 218 8.15 -11.78 -9.86
C SER A 218 6.90 -11.38 -9.04
N HIS A 219 5.71 -11.86 -9.41
CA HIS A 219 4.49 -11.66 -8.62
C HIS A 219 4.58 -12.24 -7.20
N GLN A 220 5.61 -13.03 -6.91
CA GLN A 220 5.92 -13.58 -5.59
C GLN A 220 6.76 -12.63 -4.74
N GLU A 221 7.32 -11.58 -5.32
CA GLU A 221 8.17 -10.62 -4.62
C GLU A 221 7.34 -9.43 -4.12
N PRO A 222 7.72 -8.84 -2.96
CA PRO A 222 7.12 -7.59 -2.50
C PRO A 222 7.29 -6.47 -3.52
N SER A 223 6.29 -5.62 -3.69
CA SER A 223 6.37 -4.43 -4.54
C SER A 223 5.82 -3.19 -3.83
N LEU A 224 6.30 -2.01 -4.23
CA LEU A 224 5.83 -0.74 -3.71
C LEU A 224 4.37 -0.49 -4.10
N ALA A 225 3.97 -0.89 -5.31
CA ALA A 225 2.60 -0.73 -5.76
C ALA A 225 1.62 -1.55 -4.89
N LEU A 226 1.94 -2.82 -4.62
CA LEU A 226 1.12 -3.66 -3.74
C LEU A 226 1.07 -3.12 -2.31
N ASP A 227 2.22 -2.69 -1.76
CA ASP A 227 2.26 -2.08 -0.43
C ASP A 227 1.42 -0.79 -0.36
N LEU A 228 1.39 0.02 -1.43
CA LEU A 228 0.55 1.22 -1.51
C LEU A 228 -0.95 0.88 -1.60
N MET A 229 -1.33 -0.24 -2.21
CA MET A 229 -2.72 -0.73 -2.19
C MET A 229 -3.16 -1.11 -0.78
N GLU A 230 -2.27 -1.75 -0.01
CA GLU A 230 -2.53 -2.21 1.37
C GLU A 230 -2.52 -1.09 2.43
N ARG A 231 -2.27 0.18 2.04
CA ARG A 231 -2.19 1.29 3.01
C ARG A 231 -3.53 1.61 3.65
N GLU A 232 -3.49 2.05 4.91
CA GLU A 232 -4.64 2.50 5.69
C GLU A 232 -4.69 4.03 5.87
N SER A 233 -3.65 4.76 5.45
CA SER A 233 -3.52 6.20 5.66
C SER A 233 -3.41 6.95 4.33
N SER A 234 -3.96 8.15 4.30
CA SER A 234 -3.76 9.14 3.24
C SER A 234 -2.43 9.90 3.38
N VAL A 235 -1.61 9.58 4.39
CA VAL A 235 -0.25 10.10 4.55
C VAL A 235 0.75 9.01 4.17
N ILE A 236 1.61 9.32 3.20
CA ILE A 236 2.67 8.42 2.71
C ILE A 236 4.02 9.03 3.10
N LEU A 237 4.84 8.28 3.84
CA LEU A 237 6.19 8.69 4.24
C LEU A 237 7.25 7.87 3.53
N PHE A 238 8.01 8.50 2.66
CA PHE A 238 9.24 8.00 2.08
C PHE A 238 10.44 8.53 2.88
N ASP A 239 10.86 7.74 3.87
CA ASP A 239 11.89 8.16 4.82
C ASP A 239 13.30 7.91 4.27
N GLU A 240 14.20 8.88 4.46
CA GLU A 240 15.56 8.87 3.88
C GLU A 240 15.54 8.72 2.35
N PHE A 241 14.66 9.44 1.69
CA PHE A 241 14.46 9.40 0.23
C PHE A 241 15.74 9.79 -0.54
N ASP A 242 16.58 10.61 0.07
CA ASP A 242 17.91 11.00 -0.44
C ASP A 242 18.91 9.82 -0.58
N LYS A 243 18.61 8.67 0.02
CA LYS A 243 19.41 7.44 -0.12
C LYS A 243 19.02 6.59 -1.34
N ALA A 244 17.88 6.88 -1.96
CA ALA A 244 17.54 6.27 -3.23
C ALA A 244 18.53 6.68 -4.32
N SER A 245 19.05 5.72 -5.08
CA SER A 245 19.90 6.04 -6.23
C SER A 245 19.10 6.83 -7.27
N SER A 246 19.75 7.85 -7.88
CA SER A 246 19.12 8.69 -8.92
C SER A 246 18.57 7.91 -10.12
N VAL A 247 19.08 6.69 -10.36
CA VAL A 247 18.55 5.78 -11.40
C VAL A 247 17.08 5.44 -11.18
N PHE A 248 16.61 5.46 -9.93
CA PHE A 248 15.24 5.10 -9.58
C PHE A 248 14.31 6.30 -9.45
N HIS A 249 14.80 7.53 -9.56
CA HIS A 249 13.97 8.73 -9.42
C HIS A 249 12.82 8.78 -10.42
N SER A 250 13.04 8.27 -11.64
CA SER A 250 12.01 8.25 -12.69
C SER A 250 10.77 7.41 -12.34
N ALA A 251 10.90 6.42 -11.46
CA ALA A 251 9.78 5.61 -11.00
C ALA A 251 8.76 6.41 -10.18
N PHE A 252 9.17 7.54 -9.61
CA PHE A 252 8.31 8.39 -8.79
C PHE A 252 7.69 9.55 -9.57
N TYR A 253 8.02 9.75 -10.86
CA TYR A 253 7.51 10.89 -11.61
C TYR A 253 5.99 10.84 -11.73
N GLU A 254 5.45 9.73 -12.21
CA GLU A 254 4.01 9.56 -12.39
C GLU A 254 3.28 9.52 -11.03
N LEU A 255 3.89 8.91 -10.02
CA LEU A 255 3.34 8.91 -8.65
C LEU A 255 3.23 10.34 -8.08
N PHE A 256 4.21 11.21 -8.35
CA PHE A 256 4.22 12.58 -7.82
C PHE A 256 3.36 13.53 -8.67
N ASP A 257 3.30 13.32 -10.00
CA ASP A 257 2.53 14.16 -10.90
C ASP A 257 1.03 13.80 -10.90
N GLU A 258 0.69 12.50 -10.95
CA GLU A 258 -0.65 12.01 -11.22
C GLU A 258 -1.21 11.12 -10.10
N GLY A 259 -0.39 10.75 -9.12
CA GLY A 259 -0.80 9.83 -8.07
C GLY A 259 -0.92 8.39 -8.55
N VAL A 260 -0.20 8.00 -9.60
CA VAL A 260 -0.22 6.66 -10.16
C VAL A 260 1.15 6.01 -10.01
N LEU A 261 1.17 4.79 -9.52
CA LEU A 261 2.37 3.94 -9.57
C LEU A 261 2.02 2.63 -10.27
N GLU A 262 2.75 2.35 -11.35
CA GLU A 262 2.62 1.10 -12.08
C GLU A 262 3.97 0.36 -12.04
N ASP A 263 3.90 -0.91 -11.65
CA ASP A 263 5.01 -1.84 -11.76
C ASP A 263 4.66 -2.98 -12.73
N LYS A 264 5.52 -4.00 -12.81
CA LYS A 264 5.31 -5.13 -13.73
C LYS A 264 3.99 -5.88 -13.49
N ASN A 265 3.49 -5.91 -12.25
CA ASN A 265 2.38 -6.77 -11.84
C ASN A 265 1.15 -5.97 -11.37
N TYR A 266 1.34 -4.77 -10.85
CA TYR A 266 0.31 -3.98 -10.17
C TYR A 266 0.28 -2.54 -10.67
N ARG A 267 -0.92 -1.97 -10.72
CA ARG A 267 -1.16 -0.55 -10.93
C ARG A 267 -1.98 -0.02 -9.76
N VAL A 268 -1.51 1.02 -9.11
CA VAL A 268 -2.20 1.66 -8.00
C VAL A 268 -2.41 3.15 -8.26
N GLU A 269 -3.63 3.61 -8.04
CA GLU A 269 -3.98 5.02 -8.00
C GLU A 269 -4.09 5.43 -6.54
N VAL A 270 -3.14 6.27 -6.07
CA VAL A 270 -3.10 6.65 -4.65
C VAL A 270 -4.08 7.78 -4.32
N GLY A 271 -4.73 8.36 -5.31
CA GLY A 271 -5.68 9.45 -5.12
C GLY A 271 -4.99 10.74 -4.69
N ARG A 272 -5.43 11.33 -3.57
CA ARG A 272 -4.97 12.63 -3.09
C ARG A 272 -4.28 12.53 -1.71
N PRO A 273 -3.17 11.80 -1.58
CA PRO A 273 -2.43 11.71 -0.33
C PRO A 273 -1.53 12.93 -0.11
N LEU A 274 -1.09 13.10 1.14
CA LEU A 274 0.09 13.87 1.46
C LEU A 274 1.31 12.94 1.39
N ILE A 275 2.16 13.12 0.38
CA ILE A 275 3.42 12.39 0.24
C ILE A 275 4.53 13.21 0.89
N ILE A 276 5.15 12.64 1.93
CA ILE A 276 6.25 13.24 2.66
C ILE A 276 7.52 12.47 2.32
N CYS A 277 8.49 13.13 1.72
CA CYS A 277 9.84 12.61 1.56
C CYS A 277 10.76 13.24 2.62
N THR A 278 11.68 12.47 3.23
CA THR A 278 12.64 13.05 4.16
C THR A 278 14.08 12.96 3.64
N SER A 279 14.89 13.93 4.01
CA SER A 279 16.33 13.91 3.78
C SER A 279 17.11 14.52 4.96
N ASN A 280 18.41 14.27 5.00
CA ASN A 280 19.31 14.85 6.00
C ASN A 280 20.19 15.97 5.44
N TYR A 281 19.86 16.49 4.25
CA TYR A 281 20.59 17.64 3.70
C TYR A 281 20.35 18.90 4.53
N GLY A 282 21.40 19.72 4.65
CA GLY A 282 21.38 20.96 5.44
C GLY A 282 20.89 22.19 4.68
N SER A 283 20.46 22.05 3.42
CA SER A 283 19.91 23.16 2.64
C SER A 283 19.09 22.65 1.46
N GLU A 284 18.13 23.43 1.01
CA GLU A 284 17.32 23.17 -0.17
C GLU A 284 18.17 23.05 -1.45
N SER A 285 19.24 23.86 -1.56
CA SER A 285 20.16 23.78 -2.70
C SER A 285 20.90 22.44 -2.76
N ALA A 286 21.22 21.84 -1.60
CA ALA A 286 21.80 20.50 -1.54
C ALA A 286 20.76 19.41 -1.92
N VAL A 287 19.52 19.57 -1.51
CA VAL A 287 18.39 18.70 -1.92
C VAL A 287 18.23 18.77 -3.44
N LYS A 288 18.13 19.97 -4.01
CA LYS A 288 18.00 20.18 -5.46
C LYS A 288 19.12 19.53 -6.25
N LYS A 289 20.36 19.67 -5.79
CA LYS A 289 21.53 19.05 -6.42
C LYS A 289 21.47 17.52 -6.40
N ALA A 290 20.97 16.93 -5.32
CA ALA A 290 20.89 15.49 -5.15
C ALA A 290 19.75 14.87 -5.96
N LEU A 291 18.58 15.51 -5.98
CA LEU A 291 17.39 15.02 -6.70
C LEU A 291 17.49 15.28 -8.21
N GLY A 292 18.21 16.32 -8.64
CA GLY A 292 18.18 16.82 -10.00
C GLY A 292 16.91 17.63 -10.30
N GLU A 293 16.95 18.43 -11.35
CA GLU A 293 15.86 19.37 -11.71
C GLU A 293 14.52 18.67 -11.94
N ALA A 294 14.56 17.51 -12.62
CA ALA A 294 13.34 16.79 -13.01
C ALA A 294 12.51 16.30 -11.81
N LEU A 295 13.15 15.75 -10.78
CA LEU A 295 12.43 15.32 -9.58
C LEU A 295 12.16 16.49 -8.63
N TYR A 296 13.11 17.45 -8.53
CA TYR A 296 12.94 18.62 -7.68
C TYR A 296 11.69 19.42 -8.04
N SER A 297 11.39 19.59 -9.34
CA SER A 297 10.22 20.36 -9.81
C SER A 297 8.86 19.71 -9.51
N ARG A 298 8.84 18.49 -9.01
CA ARG A 298 7.63 17.73 -8.66
C ARG A 298 7.23 17.85 -7.20
N PHE A 299 8.04 18.55 -6.40
CA PHE A 299 7.70 18.83 -5.01
C PHE A 299 6.93 20.16 -4.91
N ASP A 300 5.81 20.15 -4.18
CA ASP A 300 5.00 21.34 -3.90
C ASP A 300 5.64 22.24 -2.85
N ALA A 301 6.40 21.66 -1.89
CA ALA A 301 7.10 22.42 -0.87
C ALA A 301 8.37 21.73 -0.38
N PHE A 302 9.35 22.56 0.02
CA PHE A 302 10.57 22.15 0.69
C PHE A 302 10.58 22.76 2.08
N ILE A 303 10.43 21.93 3.11
CA ILE A 303 10.20 22.35 4.50
C ILE A 303 11.44 22.06 5.33
N GLU A 304 12.06 23.11 5.84
CA GLU A 304 13.28 23.03 6.64
C GLU A 304 12.98 22.72 8.10
N PHE A 305 13.59 21.66 8.61
CA PHE A 305 13.60 21.35 10.04
C PHE A 305 14.90 21.85 10.65
N HIS A 306 14.79 22.77 11.60
CA HIS A 306 15.94 23.39 12.24
C HIS A 306 16.52 22.50 13.37
N PRO A 307 17.83 22.62 13.66
CA PRO A 307 18.41 22.03 14.85
C PRO A 307 17.68 22.50 16.11
N LEU A 308 17.48 21.60 17.04
CA LEU A 308 16.87 21.92 18.33
C LEU A 308 17.88 22.64 19.24
N SER A 309 17.45 23.68 19.94
CA SER A 309 18.20 24.32 21.00
C SER A 309 18.23 23.45 22.26
N ASP A 310 19.17 23.69 23.17
CA ASP A 310 19.26 22.96 24.44
C ASP A 310 17.96 23.03 25.25
N PHE A 311 17.30 24.19 25.25
CA PHE A 311 16.00 24.40 25.93
C PHE A 311 14.88 23.54 25.29
N GLU A 312 14.86 23.40 23.98
CA GLU A 312 13.88 22.55 23.28
C GLU A 312 14.14 21.06 23.56
N VAL A 313 15.41 20.67 23.63
CA VAL A 313 15.81 19.32 24.01
C VAL A 313 15.37 18.99 25.45
N GLU A 314 15.60 19.90 26.44
CA GLU A 314 15.11 19.75 27.80
C GLU A 314 13.59 19.54 27.84
N LYS A 315 12.84 20.37 27.10
CA LYS A 315 11.39 20.28 27.00
C LYS A 315 10.90 18.92 26.46
N ILE A 316 11.63 18.36 25.49
CA ILE A 316 11.34 17.03 24.95
C ILE A 316 11.64 15.94 25.99
N ILE A 317 12.75 16.05 26.70
CA ILE A 317 13.11 15.12 27.77
C ILE A 317 12.06 15.10 28.87
N ASP A 318 11.63 16.27 29.35
CA ASP A 318 10.59 16.40 30.37
C ASP A 318 9.29 15.71 29.93
N ARG A 319 8.84 15.95 28.69
CA ARG A 319 7.66 15.27 28.15
C ARG A 319 7.81 13.76 28.09
N LEU A 320 8.97 13.26 27.67
CA LEU A 320 9.21 11.80 27.61
C LEU A 320 9.23 11.18 29.00
N VAL A 321 9.81 11.87 29.98
CA VAL A 321 9.82 11.46 31.38
C VAL A 321 8.41 11.38 31.91
N ASP A 322 7.58 12.41 31.70
CA ASP A 322 6.19 12.45 32.17
C ASP A 322 5.35 11.31 31.56
N VAL A 323 5.53 11.02 30.28
CA VAL A 323 4.83 9.90 29.62
C VAL A 323 5.26 8.57 30.25
N LYS A 324 6.56 8.37 30.47
CA LYS A 324 7.07 7.15 31.09
C LYS A 324 6.63 6.97 32.54
N PHE A 325 6.57 8.04 33.33
CA PHE A 325 6.06 7.98 34.69
C PHE A 325 4.56 7.60 34.72
N LYS A 326 3.74 8.14 33.79
CA LYS A 326 2.34 7.75 33.68
C LYS A 326 2.17 6.27 33.32
N GLU A 327 3.00 5.73 32.43
CA GLU A 327 3.00 4.30 32.07
C GLU A 327 3.36 3.39 33.25
N LEU A 328 4.31 3.81 34.09
CA LEU A 328 4.72 3.07 35.31
C LEU A 328 3.61 3.03 36.35
N THR A 329 2.95 4.17 36.62
CA THR A 329 1.85 4.24 37.58
C THR A 329 0.66 3.38 37.17
N HIS A 330 0.38 3.23 35.89
CA HIS A 330 -0.65 2.30 35.38
C HIS A 330 -0.28 0.82 35.52
N LYS A 331 1.01 0.46 35.41
CA LYS A 331 1.49 -0.92 35.58
C LYS A 331 1.57 -1.34 37.03
N GLU A 332 1.81 -0.41 37.96
CA GLU A 332 1.82 -0.69 39.39
C GLU A 332 0.39 -0.75 39.98
N ALA A 333 -0.61 -0.24 39.29
CA ALA A 333 -2.01 -0.27 39.68
C ALA A 333 -2.79 -1.47 39.11
N SER A 334 -2.17 -2.28 38.27
CA SER A 334 -2.70 -3.51 37.69
C SER A 334 -2.00 -4.76 38.22
#